data_fb8d27d6830e70464a502ea9c1b7ab29
#
_entry.id   fb8d27d6830e70464a502ea9c1b7ab29
#
_cell.length_a   1.000
_cell.length_b   1.000
_cell.length_c   1.000
_cell.angle_alpha   90.00
_cell.angle_beta   90.00
_cell.angle_gamma   90.00
#
_symmetry.space_group_name_H-M   'P 1'
#
loop_
_entity.id
_entity.type
_entity.pdbx_description
1 polymer ?
#
loop_
_entity_poly.entity_id
_entity_poly.type
_entity_poly.pdbx_seq_one_letter_code
_entity_poly.pdbx_strand_id
1 'polypeptide(L)'
;TIPRPGEIGYETWPKDSWKNEYLSVNSWGGFTLDEENGIVFFGTGSPSYDHWGGNRIGDNLFGNCILALNAKNGKRIWHFQTVHHDVWDRDLPTPPVLFDYSINDSVIPSLAQVTKSGYIYLLNRITGKPLHKIIETEVPSKSNLIGEVLSKTQPIPSFPEPFSRQSLSLDDINPFVLTNERDSLIKVFSSISKDHMFSPPSEEGTLIFPGFDGGAEWGGPAIDPINNKLYINSNEMPWILTMKKVSNSSSQGMNIYNKQCLMCHGIDHKGSGENPSILDLGKKYSFSDMRSLIINGKGLMPGFKFLDDQKIEKIVDYIMDLKDGDKTNILSVNEEVFYTSTGYNKFLTNDGYPAINPPWGTLNSINLNTGKLDWKIPLGQTDIGIKNNIITGTENYGGPIVTKSGIIIIAATADNMIRAFNSKNGELLWEEILPFSGFATPSYFEIEGNPYIAIASGGGKLGTKSGDRYVVFGITK
;
A
#
# COMPACT_ATOMS: atom_id res chain seq x y z
N THR A 1 4.26 -17.39 -6.25
CA THR A 1 5.39 -18.05 -6.95
C THR A 1 5.46 -17.58 -8.39
N ILE A 2 6.67 -17.44 -8.91
CA ILE A 2 6.90 -17.12 -10.32
C ILE A 2 6.51 -18.35 -11.17
N PRO A 3 5.78 -18.17 -12.30
CA PRO A 3 5.38 -19.27 -13.16
C PRO A 3 6.59 -20.04 -13.76
N ARG A 4 6.45 -21.35 -13.86
CA ARG A 4 7.45 -22.27 -14.44
C ARG A 4 7.19 -22.50 -15.94
N PRO A 5 8.16 -23.05 -16.69
CA PRO A 5 7.94 -23.40 -18.08
C PRO A 5 6.68 -24.25 -18.28
N GLY A 6 5.81 -23.82 -19.20
CA GLY A 6 4.51 -24.46 -19.46
C GLY A 6 3.36 -24.02 -18.57
N GLU A 7 3.60 -23.22 -17.54
CA GLU A 7 2.55 -22.60 -16.74
C GLU A 7 2.14 -21.25 -17.37
N ILE A 8 0.88 -20.89 -17.22
CA ILE A 8 0.35 -19.59 -17.68
C ILE A 8 1.07 -18.45 -16.95
N GLY A 9 1.50 -17.44 -17.71
CA GLY A 9 2.24 -16.29 -17.21
C GLY A 9 3.76 -16.45 -17.26
N TYR A 10 4.29 -17.63 -17.63
CA TYR A 10 5.74 -17.82 -17.77
C TYR A 10 6.36 -16.85 -18.79
N GLU A 11 5.66 -16.58 -19.86
CA GLU A 11 6.05 -15.66 -20.95
C GLU A 11 6.10 -14.19 -20.53
N THR A 12 5.50 -13.85 -19.38
CA THR A 12 5.51 -12.49 -18.82
C THR A 12 6.71 -12.19 -17.93
N TRP A 13 7.64 -13.14 -17.83
CA TRP A 13 8.88 -13.04 -17.08
C TRP A 13 10.07 -13.40 -17.96
N PRO A 14 11.27 -12.90 -17.66
CA PRO A 14 12.48 -13.40 -18.30
C PRO A 14 12.63 -14.91 -18.09
N LYS A 15 13.27 -15.56 -19.06
CA LYS A 15 13.57 -17.00 -19.01
C LYS A 15 14.26 -17.34 -17.68
N ASP A 16 13.81 -18.41 -17.04
CA ASP A 16 14.37 -18.94 -15.79
C ASP A 16 14.20 -18.04 -14.55
N SER A 17 13.39 -16.98 -14.59
CA SER A 17 13.08 -16.11 -13.42
C SER A 17 12.59 -16.89 -12.21
N TRP A 18 11.89 -18.02 -12.41
CA TRP A 18 11.40 -18.89 -11.34
C TRP A 18 12.51 -19.56 -10.51
N LYS A 19 13.75 -19.57 -11.01
CA LYS A 19 14.95 -20.05 -10.30
C LYS A 19 15.60 -18.98 -9.44
N ASN A 20 15.22 -17.70 -9.63
CA ASN A 20 15.80 -16.60 -8.90
C ASN A 20 15.08 -16.44 -7.56
N GLU A 21 15.79 -16.75 -6.48
CA GLU A 21 15.27 -16.70 -5.10
C GLU A 21 14.86 -15.30 -4.63
N TYR A 22 15.32 -14.25 -5.32
CA TYR A 22 15.01 -12.86 -5.00
C TYR A 22 13.75 -12.34 -5.71
N LEU A 23 13.26 -13.08 -6.71
CA LEU A 23 12.02 -12.72 -7.40
C LEU A 23 10.83 -13.41 -6.76
N SER A 24 9.82 -12.64 -6.42
CA SER A 24 8.60 -13.16 -5.79
C SER A 24 7.38 -12.28 -6.08
N VAL A 25 6.23 -12.87 -5.82
CA VAL A 25 4.93 -12.20 -5.71
C VAL A 25 4.25 -12.75 -4.48
N ASN A 26 3.72 -11.90 -3.64
CA ASN A 26 3.02 -12.28 -2.41
C ASN A 26 1.53 -11.92 -2.47
N SER A 27 0.79 -12.30 -1.44
CA SER A 27 -0.56 -11.82 -1.13
C SER A 27 -0.61 -11.56 0.36
N TRP A 28 -0.90 -10.33 0.75
CA TRP A 28 -0.92 -9.90 2.15
C TRP A 28 -2.23 -9.21 2.55
N GLY A 29 -3.02 -8.76 1.57
CA GLY A 29 -4.24 -7.98 1.78
C GLY A 29 -5.45 -8.79 2.29
N GLY A 30 -5.30 -10.12 2.50
CA GLY A 30 -6.39 -10.99 2.95
C GLY A 30 -7.17 -11.67 1.82
N PHE A 31 -8.17 -12.47 2.21
CA PHE A 31 -8.93 -13.35 1.32
C PHE A 31 -10.43 -13.19 1.55
N THR A 32 -11.22 -13.33 0.47
CA THR A 32 -12.69 -13.40 0.54
C THR A 32 -13.16 -14.72 -0.05
N LEU A 33 -14.11 -15.38 0.60
CA LEU A 33 -14.69 -16.63 0.16
C LEU A 33 -16.14 -16.42 -0.30
N ASP A 34 -16.44 -16.84 -1.53
CA ASP A 34 -17.80 -17.10 -1.99
C ASP A 34 -18.14 -18.55 -1.67
N GLU A 35 -18.82 -18.77 -0.55
CA GLU A 35 -19.14 -20.11 -0.04
C GLU A 35 -20.09 -20.86 -0.98
N GLU A 36 -21.04 -20.15 -1.58
CA GLU A 36 -22.04 -20.73 -2.48
C GLU A 36 -21.39 -21.33 -3.74
N ASN A 37 -20.44 -20.59 -4.35
CA ASN A 37 -19.76 -21.00 -5.57
C ASN A 37 -18.42 -21.73 -5.29
N GLY A 38 -17.97 -21.79 -4.04
CA GLY A 38 -16.70 -22.41 -3.65
C GLY A 38 -15.48 -21.74 -4.28
N ILE A 39 -15.48 -20.40 -4.35
CA ILE A 39 -14.42 -19.60 -4.98
C ILE A 39 -13.77 -18.72 -3.90
N VAL A 40 -12.45 -18.76 -3.80
CA VAL A 40 -11.67 -17.83 -2.97
C VAL A 40 -11.04 -16.76 -3.83
N PHE A 41 -11.15 -15.49 -3.39
CA PHE A 41 -10.62 -14.31 -4.06
C PHE A 41 -9.58 -13.62 -3.20
N PHE A 42 -8.53 -13.10 -3.82
CA PHE A 42 -7.52 -12.27 -3.17
C PHE A 42 -6.75 -11.43 -4.18
N GLY A 43 -6.17 -10.33 -3.68
CA GLY A 43 -5.23 -9.51 -4.41
C GLY A 43 -3.80 -9.98 -4.20
N THR A 44 -2.93 -9.77 -5.19
CA THR A 44 -1.50 -9.94 -5.07
C THR A 44 -0.78 -8.59 -5.05
N GLY A 45 0.40 -8.57 -4.44
CA GLY A 45 1.26 -7.40 -4.39
C GLY A 45 2.15 -7.25 -5.60
N SER A 46 2.96 -6.21 -5.55
CA SER A 46 3.99 -5.91 -6.55
C SER A 46 5.03 -7.01 -6.62
N PRO A 47 5.60 -7.28 -7.81
CA PRO A 47 6.73 -8.18 -7.94
C PRO A 47 7.99 -7.58 -7.31
N SER A 48 8.79 -8.36 -6.59
CA SER A 48 10.13 -7.92 -6.17
C SER A 48 11.12 -7.91 -7.37
N TYR A 49 11.98 -6.93 -7.49
CA TYR A 49 12.15 -5.77 -6.59
C TYR A 49 11.10 -4.70 -6.88
N ASP A 50 10.61 -4.04 -5.85
CA ASP A 50 9.41 -3.20 -5.94
C ASP A 50 9.57 -1.97 -6.86
N HIS A 51 10.77 -1.38 -6.96
CA HIS A 51 10.97 -0.08 -7.60
C HIS A 51 11.89 -0.11 -8.83
N TRP A 52 12.39 -1.28 -9.22
CA TRP A 52 13.18 -1.48 -10.43
C TRP A 52 12.95 -2.88 -10.99
N GLY A 53 12.54 -2.95 -12.25
CA GLY A 53 12.17 -4.17 -12.93
C GLY A 53 13.16 -4.65 -13.99
N GLY A 54 14.37 -4.06 -14.12
CA GLY A 54 15.32 -4.41 -15.18
C GLY A 54 15.79 -5.87 -15.18
N ASN A 55 15.62 -6.58 -14.07
CA ASN A 55 15.88 -8.02 -13.95
C ASN A 55 14.62 -8.91 -14.11
N ARG A 56 13.43 -8.29 -14.33
CA ARG A 56 12.14 -8.97 -14.47
C ARG A 56 11.28 -8.39 -15.61
N ILE A 57 11.89 -8.06 -16.72
CA ILE A 57 11.22 -7.47 -17.90
C ILE A 57 9.98 -8.29 -18.30
N GLY A 58 8.88 -7.62 -18.60
CA GLY A 58 7.58 -8.19 -18.94
C GLY A 58 6.50 -7.79 -17.92
N ASP A 59 5.26 -8.23 -18.11
CA ASP A 59 4.11 -7.82 -17.29
C ASP A 59 4.08 -8.45 -15.90
N ASN A 60 4.90 -9.47 -15.65
CA ASN A 60 5.14 -10.14 -14.37
C ASN A 60 3.89 -10.76 -13.73
N LEU A 61 3.14 -11.56 -14.48
CA LEU A 61 2.03 -12.34 -13.89
C LEU A 61 2.56 -13.32 -12.81
N PHE A 62 1.97 -13.41 -11.62
CA PHE A 62 0.69 -12.81 -11.23
C PHE A 62 0.89 -11.66 -10.22
N GLY A 63 1.83 -10.75 -10.45
CA GLY A 63 1.91 -9.51 -9.69
C GLY A 63 0.71 -8.60 -9.97
N ASN A 64 0.24 -7.87 -8.95
CA ASN A 64 -0.87 -6.90 -9.04
C ASN A 64 -2.14 -7.50 -9.65
N CYS A 65 -2.46 -8.74 -9.31
CA CYS A 65 -3.60 -9.48 -9.87
C CYS A 65 -4.70 -9.70 -8.84
N ILE A 66 -5.94 -9.57 -9.28
CA ILE A 66 -7.10 -10.17 -8.61
C ILE A 66 -7.13 -11.63 -9.06
N LEU A 67 -7.09 -12.56 -8.12
CA LEU A 67 -7.12 -13.99 -8.38
C LEU A 67 -8.40 -14.63 -7.85
N ALA A 68 -9.00 -15.51 -8.66
CA ALA A 68 -10.08 -16.40 -8.26
C ALA A 68 -9.61 -17.85 -8.36
N LEU A 69 -9.61 -18.53 -7.23
CA LEU A 69 -9.23 -19.95 -7.15
C LEU A 69 -10.40 -20.80 -6.67
N ASN A 70 -10.47 -22.02 -7.17
CA ASN A 70 -11.38 -23.03 -6.63
C ASN A 70 -10.95 -23.38 -5.20
N ALA A 71 -11.84 -23.16 -4.23
CA ALA A 71 -11.54 -23.33 -2.80
C ALA A 71 -11.19 -24.77 -2.39
N LYS A 72 -11.64 -25.80 -3.17
CA LYS A 72 -11.38 -27.20 -2.86
C LYS A 72 -10.01 -27.69 -3.30
N ASN A 73 -9.47 -27.14 -4.41
CA ASN A 73 -8.27 -27.71 -5.04
C ASN A 73 -7.21 -26.68 -5.41
N GLY A 74 -7.45 -25.38 -5.16
CA GLY A 74 -6.53 -24.28 -5.45
C GLY A 74 -6.32 -23.98 -6.93
N LYS A 75 -7.06 -24.61 -7.83
CA LYS A 75 -6.94 -24.34 -9.27
C LYS A 75 -7.47 -22.95 -9.60
N ARG A 76 -6.70 -22.19 -10.38
CA ARG A 76 -7.10 -20.87 -10.84
C ARG A 76 -8.28 -20.99 -11.79
N ILE A 77 -9.34 -20.22 -11.50
CA ILE A 77 -10.52 -20.06 -12.34
C ILE A 77 -10.28 -18.93 -13.32
N TRP A 78 -9.95 -17.75 -12.80
CA TRP A 78 -9.57 -16.59 -13.59
C TRP A 78 -8.62 -15.66 -12.82
N HIS A 79 -8.06 -14.68 -13.53
CA HIS A 79 -7.30 -13.58 -12.93
C HIS A 79 -7.54 -12.30 -13.74
N PHE A 80 -7.29 -11.18 -13.12
CA PHE A 80 -7.27 -9.86 -13.74
C PHE A 80 -6.08 -9.08 -13.19
N GLN A 81 -5.16 -8.63 -14.05
CA GLN A 81 -4.02 -7.81 -13.65
C GLN A 81 -4.41 -6.34 -13.67
N THR A 82 -4.13 -5.61 -12.60
CA THR A 82 -4.49 -4.19 -12.43
C THR A 82 -3.35 -3.24 -12.72
N VAL A 83 -2.09 -3.72 -12.68
CA VAL A 83 -0.90 -2.96 -13.05
C VAL A 83 0.09 -3.90 -13.75
N HIS A 84 0.53 -3.54 -14.96
CA HIS A 84 1.58 -4.23 -15.69
C HIS A 84 2.95 -3.74 -15.25
N HIS A 85 3.91 -4.64 -15.05
CA HIS A 85 5.30 -4.32 -14.72
C HIS A 85 5.42 -3.26 -13.62
N ASP A 86 4.82 -3.53 -12.47
CA ASP A 86 4.75 -2.55 -11.38
C ASP A 86 6.14 -2.24 -10.80
N VAL A 87 6.50 -0.97 -10.78
CA VAL A 87 7.69 -0.38 -10.13
C VAL A 87 7.33 0.79 -9.22
N TRP A 88 6.05 0.93 -8.89
CA TRP A 88 5.47 2.02 -8.09
C TRP A 88 4.86 1.56 -6.78
N ASP A 89 4.97 0.24 -6.44
CA ASP A 89 4.34 -0.36 -5.27
C ASP A 89 2.80 -0.20 -5.26
N ARG A 90 2.16 -0.57 -6.39
CA ARG A 90 0.71 -0.48 -6.57
C ARG A 90 -0.01 -1.79 -6.18
N ASP A 91 0.37 -2.37 -5.07
CA ASP A 91 -0.24 -3.56 -4.48
C ASP A 91 -1.77 -3.51 -4.46
N LEU A 92 -2.39 -4.68 -4.44
CA LEU A 92 -3.79 -4.83 -4.06
C LEU A 92 -3.85 -5.08 -2.54
N PRO A 93 -4.11 -4.03 -1.73
CA PRO A 93 -3.88 -4.07 -0.29
C PRO A 93 -5.04 -4.71 0.48
N THR A 94 -6.18 -4.97 -0.19
CA THR A 94 -7.42 -5.41 0.45
C THR A 94 -7.93 -6.70 -0.15
N PRO A 95 -8.68 -7.52 0.62
CA PRO A 95 -9.51 -8.54 0.01
C PRO A 95 -10.60 -7.89 -0.83
N PRO A 96 -11.00 -8.49 -1.98
CA PRO A 96 -12.15 -8.02 -2.74
C PRO A 96 -13.43 -8.10 -1.93
N VAL A 97 -14.31 -7.11 -2.07
CA VAL A 97 -15.66 -7.14 -1.46
C VAL A 97 -16.65 -7.76 -2.45
N LEU A 98 -17.40 -8.76 -1.98
CA LEU A 98 -18.42 -9.44 -2.79
C LEU A 98 -19.79 -8.79 -2.60
N PHE A 99 -20.52 -8.64 -3.69
CA PHE A 99 -21.91 -8.16 -3.68
C PHE A 99 -22.65 -8.61 -4.92
N ASP A 100 -23.97 -8.50 -4.89
CA ASP A 100 -24.80 -8.74 -6.03
C ASP A 100 -25.23 -7.39 -6.63
N TYR A 101 -24.70 -7.08 -7.80
CA TYR A 101 -24.92 -5.81 -8.46
C TYR A 101 -26.23 -5.82 -9.24
N SER A 102 -27.19 -5.03 -8.76
CA SER A 102 -28.49 -4.88 -9.42
C SER A 102 -28.43 -3.77 -10.46
N ILE A 103 -28.57 -4.11 -11.74
CA ILE A 103 -28.59 -3.16 -12.86
C ILE A 103 -29.59 -3.63 -13.93
N ASN A 104 -30.47 -2.73 -14.41
CA ASN A 104 -31.47 -3.01 -15.48
C ASN A 104 -32.23 -4.33 -15.25
N ASP A 105 -32.84 -4.50 -14.09
CA ASP A 105 -33.60 -5.69 -13.66
C ASP A 105 -32.79 -7.01 -13.65
N SER A 106 -31.48 -6.93 -13.79
CA SER A 106 -30.57 -8.06 -13.70
C SER A 106 -29.73 -7.99 -12.44
N VAL A 107 -29.49 -9.15 -11.80
CA VAL A 107 -28.58 -9.28 -10.67
C VAL A 107 -27.31 -9.97 -11.15
N ILE A 108 -26.17 -9.29 -11.02
CA ILE A 108 -24.88 -9.80 -11.46
C ILE A 108 -24.02 -10.12 -10.24
N PRO A 109 -23.57 -11.38 -10.05
CA PRO A 109 -22.64 -11.72 -8.99
C PRO A 109 -21.32 -11.00 -9.22
N SER A 110 -20.97 -10.08 -8.33
CA SER A 110 -19.92 -9.08 -8.53
C SER A 110 -18.91 -9.05 -7.41
N LEU A 111 -17.74 -8.52 -7.70
CA LEU A 111 -16.76 -8.08 -6.72
C LEU A 111 -16.28 -6.66 -7.03
N ALA A 112 -15.91 -5.96 -5.97
CA ALA A 112 -15.21 -4.67 -6.03
C ALA A 112 -13.82 -4.82 -5.41
N GLN A 113 -12.78 -4.49 -6.18
CA GLN A 113 -11.40 -4.40 -5.71
C GLN A 113 -10.98 -2.94 -5.68
N VAL A 114 -10.74 -2.42 -4.49
CA VAL A 114 -10.12 -1.11 -4.30
C VAL A 114 -8.60 -1.24 -4.30
N THR A 115 -7.88 -0.19 -4.71
CA THR A 115 -6.45 -0.27 -4.99
C THR A 115 -5.66 0.87 -4.34
N LYS A 116 -4.35 0.68 -4.18
CA LYS A 116 -3.41 1.75 -3.82
C LYS A 116 -3.46 2.92 -4.82
N SER A 117 -3.75 2.65 -6.09
CA SER A 117 -3.91 3.69 -7.13
C SER A 117 -5.15 4.56 -6.98
N GLY A 118 -6.05 4.25 -6.03
CA GLY A 118 -7.29 4.99 -5.85
C GLY A 118 -8.39 4.61 -6.83
N TYR A 119 -8.20 3.58 -7.65
CA TYR A 119 -9.20 3.02 -8.55
C TYR A 119 -10.00 1.89 -7.90
N ILE A 120 -11.19 1.65 -8.45
CA ILE A 120 -12.06 0.52 -8.10
C ILE A 120 -12.27 -0.31 -9.35
N TYR A 121 -11.93 -1.60 -9.29
CA TYR A 121 -12.22 -2.56 -10.35
C TYR A 121 -13.48 -3.34 -10.00
N LEU A 122 -14.51 -3.24 -10.86
CA LEU A 122 -15.77 -3.95 -10.71
C LEU A 122 -15.80 -5.12 -11.71
N LEU A 123 -15.78 -6.34 -11.19
CA LEU A 123 -15.74 -7.55 -12.01
C LEU A 123 -16.90 -8.48 -11.68
N ASN A 124 -17.38 -9.24 -12.66
CA ASN A 124 -18.21 -10.40 -12.41
C ASN A 124 -17.38 -11.45 -11.66
N ARG A 125 -17.77 -11.81 -10.43
CA ARG A 125 -16.97 -12.69 -9.57
C ARG A 125 -16.85 -14.13 -10.08
N ILE A 126 -17.78 -14.58 -10.94
CA ILE A 126 -17.74 -15.94 -11.50
C ILE A 126 -16.80 -16.02 -12.70
N THR A 127 -16.83 -15.00 -13.57
CA THR A 127 -16.15 -15.04 -14.88
C THR A 127 -14.86 -14.21 -14.95
N GLY A 128 -14.65 -13.29 -13.99
CA GLY A 128 -13.55 -12.30 -14.00
C GLY A 128 -13.74 -11.19 -15.04
N LYS A 129 -14.85 -11.16 -15.77
CA LYS A 129 -15.09 -10.12 -16.79
C LYS A 129 -15.42 -8.78 -16.11
N PRO A 130 -14.82 -7.68 -16.59
CA PRO A 130 -15.17 -6.34 -16.12
C PRO A 130 -16.64 -6.02 -16.36
N LEU A 131 -17.29 -5.40 -15.36
CA LEU A 131 -18.68 -4.92 -15.48
C LEU A 131 -18.78 -3.64 -16.30
N HIS A 132 -17.73 -2.84 -16.29
CA HIS A 132 -17.58 -1.61 -17.03
C HIS A 132 -16.27 -1.63 -17.82
N LYS A 133 -16.17 -0.76 -18.82
CA LYS A 133 -14.99 -0.71 -19.68
C LYS A 133 -13.72 -0.39 -18.89
N ILE A 134 -12.71 -1.23 -19.02
CA ILE A 134 -11.33 -0.99 -18.60
C ILE A 134 -10.52 -0.73 -19.87
N ILE A 135 -9.73 0.33 -19.89
CA ILE A 135 -9.04 0.82 -21.09
C ILE A 135 -7.55 0.67 -20.86
N GLU A 136 -6.88 -0.06 -21.77
CA GLU A 136 -5.43 -0.03 -21.88
C GLU A 136 -5.00 1.39 -22.30
N THR A 137 -4.59 2.19 -21.32
CA THR A 137 -4.27 3.61 -21.47
C THR A 137 -2.77 3.80 -21.56
N GLU A 138 -2.31 4.53 -22.56
CA GLU A 138 -0.90 4.88 -22.72
C GLU A 138 -0.39 5.66 -21.50
N VAL A 139 0.79 5.26 -20.99
CA VAL A 139 1.43 5.87 -19.82
C VAL A 139 2.90 6.19 -20.13
N PRO A 140 3.55 7.08 -19.35
CA PRO A 140 5.00 7.30 -19.48
C PRO A 140 5.77 6.00 -19.26
N SER A 141 6.48 5.54 -20.30
CA SER A 141 7.21 4.25 -20.27
C SER A 141 8.71 4.38 -20.58
N LYS A 142 9.20 5.60 -20.80
CA LYS A 142 10.61 5.84 -21.08
C LYS A 142 11.37 6.08 -19.78
N SER A 143 12.07 5.05 -19.29
CA SER A 143 12.93 5.13 -18.11
C SER A 143 14.36 5.58 -18.47
N ASN A 144 14.99 6.33 -17.55
CA ASN A 144 16.42 6.66 -17.59
C ASN A 144 17.27 5.65 -16.78
N LEU A 145 16.64 4.73 -16.04
CA LEU A 145 17.35 3.70 -15.29
C LEU A 145 17.82 2.59 -16.25
N ILE A 146 19.08 2.22 -16.16
CA ILE A 146 19.70 1.24 -17.07
C ILE A 146 19.00 -0.11 -16.89
N GLY A 147 18.60 -0.72 -18.00
CA GLY A 147 17.96 -2.04 -18.04
C GLY A 147 16.45 -2.03 -17.78
N GLU A 148 15.87 -0.89 -17.33
CA GLU A 148 14.43 -0.79 -17.07
C GLU A 148 13.62 -0.70 -18.37
N VAL A 149 12.59 -1.55 -18.49
CA VAL A 149 11.66 -1.58 -19.62
C VAL A 149 10.22 -1.62 -19.10
N LEU A 150 9.62 -0.45 -18.99
CA LEU A 150 8.26 -0.29 -18.48
C LEU A 150 7.19 -0.68 -19.50
N SER A 151 6.02 -1.11 -19.01
CA SER A 151 4.84 -1.27 -19.86
C SER A 151 4.41 0.07 -20.47
N LYS A 152 4.00 0.03 -21.73
CA LYS A 152 3.53 1.22 -22.46
C LYS A 152 2.10 1.62 -22.11
N THR A 153 1.33 0.68 -21.58
CA THR A 153 -0.08 0.88 -21.21
C THR A 153 -0.35 0.34 -19.83
N GLN A 154 -1.42 0.86 -19.22
CA GLN A 154 -1.96 0.35 -17.97
C GLN A 154 -3.48 0.21 -18.06
N PRO A 155 -4.09 -0.81 -17.44
CA PRO A 155 -5.53 -1.07 -17.50
C PRO A 155 -6.30 -0.12 -16.56
N ILE A 156 -6.73 1.02 -17.05
CA ILE A 156 -7.43 2.04 -16.28
C ILE A 156 -8.95 1.84 -16.36
N PRO A 157 -9.66 1.66 -15.21
CA PRO A 157 -11.10 1.57 -15.22
C PRO A 157 -11.73 2.92 -15.56
N SER A 158 -12.71 2.93 -16.46
CA SER A 158 -13.46 4.14 -16.83
C SER A 158 -14.61 4.43 -15.87
N PHE A 159 -14.89 3.52 -14.93
CA PHE A 159 -15.98 3.55 -13.97
C PHE A 159 -15.70 2.61 -12.81
N PRO A 160 -15.95 3.00 -11.55
CA PRO A 160 -16.28 4.36 -11.08
C PRO A 160 -15.13 5.36 -11.22
N GLU A 161 -15.41 6.65 -10.94
CA GLU A 161 -14.34 7.65 -10.82
C GLU A 161 -13.40 7.32 -9.63
N PRO A 162 -12.12 7.73 -9.67
CA PRO A 162 -11.18 7.48 -8.58
C PRO A 162 -11.65 8.13 -7.27
N PHE A 163 -11.47 7.43 -6.14
CA PHE A 163 -11.85 7.94 -4.83
C PHE A 163 -10.77 8.80 -4.15
N SER A 164 -9.52 8.74 -4.61
CA SER A 164 -8.41 9.58 -4.14
C SER A 164 -7.96 10.56 -5.22
N ARG A 165 -7.28 11.64 -4.82
CA ARG A 165 -6.62 12.56 -5.78
C ARG A 165 -5.61 11.79 -6.63
N GLN A 166 -5.53 12.11 -7.92
CA GLN A 166 -4.69 11.40 -8.89
C GLN A 166 -3.44 12.19 -9.31
N SER A 167 -3.38 13.47 -9.01
CA SER A 167 -2.28 14.37 -9.35
C SER A 167 -2.17 15.51 -8.35
N LEU A 168 -1.01 16.14 -8.33
CA LEU A 168 -0.72 17.32 -7.54
C LEU A 168 -0.10 18.41 -8.42
N SER A 169 -0.34 19.68 -8.05
CA SER A 169 0.21 20.87 -8.68
C SER A 169 0.94 21.73 -7.65
N LEU A 170 1.57 22.83 -8.09
CA LEU A 170 2.17 23.82 -7.18
C LEU A 170 1.15 24.52 -6.28
N ASP A 171 -0.12 24.58 -6.70
CA ASP A 171 -1.19 25.16 -5.90
C ASP A 171 -1.58 24.25 -4.70
N ASP A 172 -1.21 22.96 -4.78
CA ASP A 172 -1.42 22.01 -3.71
C ASP A 172 -0.37 22.05 -2.60
N ILE A 173 0.67 22.88 -2.70
CA ILE A 173 1.68 23.00 -1.64
C ILE A 173 1.04 23.54 -0.35
N ASN A 174 1.38 22.90 0.78
CA ASN A 174 0.83 23.15 2.10
C ASN A 174 0.77 24.66 2.43
N PRO A 175 -0.42 25.22 2.69
CA PRO A 175 -0.61 26.65 2.93
C PRO A 175 -0.20 27.11 4.34
N PHE A 176 0.06 26.18 5.28
CA PHE A 176 0.32 26.51 6.70
C PHE A 176 1.80 26.70 7.03
N VAL A 177 2.69 26.52 6.03
CA VAL A 177 4.14 26.70 6.19
C VAL A 177 4.58 28.14 6.00
N LEU A 178 5.70 28.51 6.61
CA LEU A 178 6.32 29.84 6.41
C LEU A 178 6.84 30.00 4.98
N THR A 179 6.97 31.25 4.53
CA THR A 179 7.36 31.55 3.14
C THR A 179 8.67 30.90 2.71
N ASN A 180 9.71 30.92 3.54
CA ASN A 180 11.01 30.34 3.23
C ASN A 180 10.94 28.80 3.13
N GLU A 181 10.13 28.17 3.93
CA GLU A 181 9.88 26.73 3.84
C GLU A 181 9.07 26.40 2.60
N ARG A 182 8.02 27.18 2.30
CA ARG A 182 7.21 27.04 1.11
C ARG A 182 8.07 27.10 -0.16
N ASP A 183 8.99 28.04 -0.25
CA ASP A 183 9.92 28.17 -1.37
C ASP A 183 10.81 26.92 -1.52
N SER A 184 11.25 26.35 -0.39
CA SER A 184 12.03 25.10 -0.38
C SER A 184 11.20 23.91 -0.87
N LEU A 185 9.94 23.77 -0.42
CA LEU A 185 9.02 22.73 -0.88
C LEU A 185 8.70 22.86 -2.37
N ILE A 186 8.46 24.08 -2.86
CA ILE A 186 8.26 24.38 -4.29
C ILE A 186 9.48 23.96 -5.10
N LYS A 187 10.70 24.26 -4.62
CA LYS A 187 11.93 23.86 -5.29
C LYS A 187 12.06 22.34 -5.40
N VAL A 188 11.81 21.60 -4.32
CA VAL A 188 11.83 20.14 -4.33
C VAL A 188 10.75 19.60 -5.27
N PHE A 189 9.51 20.05 -5.12
CA PHE A 189 8.40 19.63 -5.97
C PHE A 189 8.64 19.89 -7.46
N SER A 190 9.29 21.02 -7.79
CA SER A 190 9.61 21.38 -9.18
C SER A 190 10.73 20.55 -9.78
N SER A 191 11.61 19.97 -8.97
CA SER A 191 12.78 19.19 -9.43
C SER A 191 12.50 17.71 -9.69
N ILE A 192 11.38 17.17 -9.20
CA ILE A 192 11.03 15.76 -9.32
C ILE A 192 10.06 15.49 -10.46
N SER A 193 10.06 14.27 -10.99
CA SER A 193 9.08 13.78 -11.97
C SER A 193 7.72 13.58 -11.30
N LYS A 194 6.62 14.12 -11.86
CA LYS A 194 5.29 14.15 -11.23
C LYS A 194 4.11 14.22 -12.19
N ASP A 195 4.36 14.20 -13.50
CA ASP A 195 3.33 14.50 -14.50
C ASP A 195 2.26 13.42 -14.63
N HIS A 196 2.53 12.22 -14.09
CA HIS A 196 1.61 11.08 -14.14
C HIS A 196 1.86 10.15 -12.96
N MET A 197 0.80 9.46 -12.46
CA MET A 197 0.93 8.48 -11.37
C MET A 197 1.84 7.29 -11.71
N PHE A 198 2.04 7.00 -13.01
CA PHE A 198 2.98 6.03 -13.54
C PHE A 198 4.24 6.69 -14.14
N SER A 199 4.62 7.87 -13.65
CA SER A 199 5.92 8.45 -14.01
C SER A 199 7.05 7.50 -13.62
N PRO A 200 8.02 7.23 -14.52
CA PRO A 200 9.11 6.28 -14.23
C PRO A 200 9.90 6.68 -12.98
N PRO A 201 10.27 5.71 -12.11
CA PRO A 201 11.24 5.97 -11.05
C PRO A 201 12.55 6.55 -11.59
N SER A 202 13.18 7.47 -10.85
CA SER A 202 14.39 8.17 -11.31
C SER A 202 15.39 8.42 -10.17
N GLU A 203 16.64 8.75 -10.55
CA GLU A 203 17.69 9.13 -9.59
C GLU A 203 17.47 10.56 -9.04
N GLU A 204 16.77 11.41 -9.78
CA GLU A 204 16.41 12.77 -9.38
C GLU A 204 15.23 12.82 -8.41
N GLY A 205 14.41 11.78 -8.41
CA GLY A 205 13.19 11.65 -7.61
C GLY A 205 11.93 11.64 -8.48
N THR A 206 10.94 10.87 -8.03
CA THR A 206 9.63 10.72 -8.66
C THR A 206 8.57 10.83 -7.60
N LEU A 207 7.56 11.68 -7.85
CA LEU A 207 6.39 11.76 -6.97
C LEU A 207 5.55 10.48 -7.10
N ILE A 208 5.33 9.81 -5.99
CA ILE A 208 4.38 8.70 -5.86
C ILE A 208 3.13 9.25 -5.19
N PHE A 209 2.04 9.37 -5.98
CA PHE A 209 0.77 9.88 -5.51
C PHE A 209 -0.40 9.25 -6.29
N PRO A 210 -1.42 8.62 -5.63
CA PRO A 210 -1.40 8.31 -4.18
C PRO A 210 -0.11 7.63 -3.76
N GLY A 211 0.28 7.78 -2.49
CA GLY A 211 1.58 7.34 -2.00
C GLY A 211 1.74 5.82 -1.86
N PHE A 212 2.79 5.37 -1.19
CA PHE A 212 3.05 3.94 -0.98
C PHE A 212 2.03 3.28 -0.05
N ASP A 213 1.47 4.02 0.91
CA ASP A 213 0.31 3.57 1.69
C ASP A 213 -0.97 3.51 0.83
N GLY A 214 -0.93 4.09 -0.39
CA GLY A 214 -1.99 4.02 -1.37
C GLY A 214 -3.19 4.91 -1.06
N GLY A 215 -4.14 4.92 -2.00
CA GLY A 215 -5.48 5.44 -1.78
C GLY A 215 -6.24 4.55 -0.81
N ALA A 216 -6.18 3.22 -1.00
CA ALA A 216 -6.76 2.23 -0.09
C ALA A 216 -5.69 1.46 0.67
N GLU A 217 -6.05 0.99 1.86
CA GLU A 217 -5.25 0.17 2.77
C GLU A 217 -5.99 -1.10 3.21
N TRP A 218 -5.33 -1.99 3.96
CA TRP A 218 -5.77 -3.36 4.28
C TRP A 218 -7.19 -3.50 4.86
N GLY A 219 -7.73 -2.45 5.48
CA GLY A 219 -9.06 -2.47 6.08
C GLY A 219 -10.19 -2.66 5.07
N GLY A 220 -9.93 -2.32 3.82
CA GLY A 220 -10.89 -2.47 2.73
C GLY A 220 -12.12 -1.56 2.83
N PRO A 221 -13.01 -1.64 1.84
CA PRO A 221 -14.25 -0.88 1.84
C PRO A 221 -15.38 -1.62 2.54
N ALA A 222 -16.40 -0.87 2.97
CA ALA A 222 -17.72 -1.42 3.30
C ALA A 222 -18.68 -1.27 2.11
N ILE A 223 -19.56 -2.23 1.90
CA ILE A 223 -20.59 -2.21 0.84
C ILE A 223 -22.00 -2.17 1.43
N ASP A 224 -22.83 -1.29 0.88
CA ASP A 224 -24.29 -1.34 1.04
C ASP A 224 -24.88 -1.95 -0.26
N PRO A 225 -25.19 -3.24 -0.27
CA PRO A 225 -25.65 -3.91 -1.46
C PRO A 225 -27.09 -3.54 -1.86
N ILE A 226 -27.86 -2.96 -0.93
CA ILE A 226 -29.25 -2.54 -1.19
C ILE A 226 -29.24 -1.27 -2.05
N ASN A 227 -28.37 -0.32 -1.72
CA ASN A 227 -28.29 0.97 -2.40
C ASN A 227 -27.15 1.04 -3.42
N ASN A 228 -26.41 -0.05 -3.65
CA ASN A 228 -25.21 -0.11 -4.48
C ASN A 228 -24.20 1.00 -4.13
N LYS A 229 -23.89 1.14 -2.83
CA LYS A 229 -22.93 2.14 -2.34
C LYS A 229 -21.73 1.49 -1.69
N LEU A 230 -20.56 2.03 -1.99
CA LEU A 230 -19.30 1.59 -1.43
C LEU A 230 -18.72 2.74 -0.59
N TYR A 231 -18.32 2.42 0.65
CA TYR A 231 -17.70 3.36 1.57
C TYR A 231 -16.24 2.97 1.78
N ILE A 232 -15.34 3.94 1.59
CA ILE A 232 -13.91 3.71 1.70
C ILE A 232 -13.18 4.92 2.28
N ASN A 233 -12.29 4.66 3.23
CA ASN A 233 -11.29 5.64 3.65
C ASN A 233 -10.11 5.67 2.67
N SER A 234 -9.46 6.81 2.57
CA SER A 234 -8.36 7.02 1.63
C SER A 234 -7.25 7.86 2.25
N ASN A 235 -6.01 7.48 1.95
CA ASN A 235 -4.83 8.28 2.21
C ASN A 235 -4.54 9.25 1.06
N GLU A 236 -4.11 10.45 1.42
CA GLU A 236 -3.74 11.52 0.51
C GLU A 236 -2.30 12.00 0.83
N MET A 237 -1.40 11.04 1.14
CA MET A 237 -0.01 11.30 1.51
C MET A 237 0.89 11.24 0.28
N PRO A 238 1.65 12.31 -0.04
CA PRO A 238 2.64 12.28 -1.11
C PRO A 238 3.97 11.68 -0.63
N TRP A 239 4.61 10.89 -1.51
CA TRP A 239 5.92 10.30 -1.28
C TRP A 239 6.88 10.65 -2.42
N ILE A 240 8.18 10.65 -2.14
CA ILE A 240 9.23 10.85 -3.15
C ILE A 240 10.07 9.57 -3.23
N LEU A 241 9.98 8.90 -4.38
CA LEU A 241 10.80 7.75 -4.72
C LEU A 241 12.07 8.23 -5.41
N THR A 242 13.22 8.04 -4.77
CA THR A 242 14.53 8.33 -5.36
C THR A 242 15.30 7.03 -5.53
N MET A 243 15.76 6.76 -6.75
CA MET A 243 16.53 5.58 -7.06
C MET A 243 18.04 5.84 -6.91
N LYS A 244 18.77 4.80 -6.53
CA LYS A 244 20.23 4.82 -6.47
C LYS A 244 20.78 3.62 -7.24
N LYS A 245 21.74 3.91 -8.10
CA LYS A 245 22.51 2.87 -8.78
C LYS A 245 23.41 2.18 -7.78
N VAL A 246 23.38 0.85 -7.76
CA VAL A 246 24.19 0.01 -6.88
C VAL A 246 24.94 -1.00 -7.75
N SER A 247 26.20 -1.20 -7.49
CA SER A 247 26.99 -2.27 -8.11
C SER A 247 27.24 -3.39 -7.11
N ASN A 248 27.44 -4.60 -7.62
CA ASN A 248 27.88 -5.69 -6.78
C ASN A 248 29.24 -5.35 -6.13
N SER A 249 29.36 -5.63 -4.85
CA SER A 249 30.60 -5.51 -4.08
C SER A 249 31.33 -6.84 -4.05
N SER A 250 32.65 -6.82 -3.79
CA SER A 250 33.41 -8.02 -3.45
C SER A 250 32.92 -8.67 -2.14
N SER A 251 32.23 -7.91 -1.28
CA SER A 251 31.61 -8.41 -0.05
C SER A 251 30.24 -9.07 -0.36
N GLN A 252 30.14 -10.36 -0.14
CA GLN A 252 28.88 -11.11 -0.29
C GLN A 252 27.80 -10.59 0.67
N GLY A 253 28.16 -10.26 1.92
CA GLY A 253 27.22 -9.71 2.91
C GLY A 253 26.64 -8.38 2.46
N MET A 254 27.46 -7.46 1.94
CA MET A 254 27.00 -6.20 1.34
C MET A 254 26.05 -6.42 0.18
N ASN A 255 26.33 -7.39 -0.70
CA ASN A 255 25.46 -7.69 -1.83
C ASN A 255 24.08 -8.21 -1.39
N ILE A 256 24.03 -9.02 -0.33
CA ILE A 256 22.77 -9.48 0.27
C ILE A 256 22.05 -8.33 0.91
N TYR A 257 22.76 -7.48 1.66
CA TYR A 257 22.21 -6.26 2.27
C TYR A 257 21.54 -5.38 1.22
N ASN A 258 22.25 -5.09 0.13
CA ASN A 258 21.77 -4.24 -0.95
C ASN A 258 20.48 -4.77 -1.59
N LYS A 259 20.32 -6.10 -1.64
CA LYS A 259 19.16 -6.75 -2.26
C LYS A 259 17.97 -6.95 -1.33
N GLN A 260 18.19 -7.08 -0.02
CA GLN A 260 17.17 -7.51 0.93
C GLN A 260 16.91 -6.54 2.09
N CYS A 261 17.85 -5.71 2.45
CA CYS A 261 17.79 -4.92 3.69
C CYS A 261 17.78 -3.41 3.45
N LEU A 262 18.45 -2.99 2.35
CA LEU A 262 18.73 -1.58 2.07
C LEU A 262 17.46 -0.74 1.95
N MET A 263 16.39 -1.27 1.35
CA MET A 263 15.14 -0.55 1.15
C MET A 263 14.55 -0.03 2.47
N CYS A 264 14.67 -0.80 3.56
CA CYS A 264 14.18 -0.42 4.88
C CYS A 264 15.25 0.30 5.72
N HIS A 265 16.49 -0.19 5.67
CA HIS A 265 17.55 0.30 6.57
C HIS A 265 18.44 1.39 5.95
N GLY A 266 18.21 1.75 4.69
CA GLY A 266 18.88 2.85 3.99
C GLY A 266 20.30 2.54 3.53
N ILE A 267 20.80 3.36 2.58
CA ILE A 267 22.16 3.22 2.03
C ILE A 267 23.26 3.60 3.04
N ASP A 268 22.90 4.40 4.03
CA ASP A 268 23.75 4.84 5.13
C ASP A 268 23.52 4.04 6.42
N HIS A 269 22.71 2.98 6.36
CA HIS A 269 22.36 2.06 7.46
C HIS A 269 21.63 2.74 8.65
N LYS A 270 21.15 3.98 8.47
CA LYS A 270 20.48 4.76 9.53
C LYS A 270 19.00 4.46 9.68
N GLY A 271 18.44 3.68 8.75
CA GLY A 271 17.02 3.44 8.68
C GLY A 271 16.27 4.55 7.95
N SER A 272 14.98 4.35 7.73
CA SER A 272 14.10 5.34 7.13
C SER A 272 12.67 5.19 7.68
N GLY A 273 12.01 6.31 7.98
CA GLY A 273 10.67 6.28 8.57
C GLY A 273 10.63 5.51 9.89
N GLU A 274 9.80 4.47 9.97
CA GLU A 274 9.68 3.60 11.15
C GLU A 274 10.76 2.51 11.23
N ASN A 275 11.61 2.39 10.21
CA ASN A 275 12.66 1.36 10.15
C ASN A 275 13.91 1.81 10.93
N PRO A 276 14.42 1.00 11.87
CA PRO A 276 15.50 1.42 12.74
C PRO A 276 16.86 1.45 12.05
N SER A 277 17.79 2.25 12.62
CA SER A 277 19.21 2.16 12.30
C SER A 277 19.77 0.79 12.67
N ILE A 278 20.65 0.26 11.83
CA ILE A 278 21.40 -0.98 12.07
C ILE A 278 22.88 -0.77 12.34
N LEU A 279 23.30 0.48 12.56
CA LEU A 279 24.67 0.81 12.96
C LEU A 279 24.95 0.34 14.36
N ASP A 280 26.20 -0.08 14.60
CA ASP A 280 26.71 -0.50 15.92
C ASP A 280 25.93 -1.65 16.59
N LEU A 281 25.20 -2.45 15.83
CA LEU A 281 24.42 -3.56 16.38
C LEU A 281 25.30 -4.66 16.97
N GLY A 282 26.54 -4.83 16.52
CA GLY A 282 27.52 -5.74 17.11
C GLY A 282 27.85 -5.44 18.56
N LYS A 283 27.53 -4.23 19.05
CA LYS A 283 27.66 -3.87 20.49
C LYS A 283 26.46 -4.31 21.34
N LYS A 284 25.29 -4.61 20.68
CA LYS A 284 24.01 -4.87 21.35
C LYS A 284 23.55 -6.32 21.26
N TYR A 285 23.93 -7.00 20.19
CA TYR A 285 23.47 -8.35 19.88
C TYR A 285 24.66 -9.30 19.75
N SER A 286 24.49 -10.55 20.18
CA SER A 286 25.41 -11.63 19.81
C SER A 286 25.18 -12.04 18.36
N PHE A 287 26.14 -12.75 17.76
CA PHE A 287 26.00 -13.33 16.41
C PHE A 287 24.77 -14.23 16.31
N SER A 288 24.53 -15.07 17.31
CA SER A 288 23.36 -15.97 17.34
C SER A 288 22.02 -15.24 17.43
N ASP A 289 21.96 -14.14 18.22
CA ASP A 289 20.75 -13.32 18.35
C ASP A 289 20.46 -12.60 17.03
N MET A 290 21.49 -12.03 16.39
CA MET A 290 21.36 -11.36 15.10
C MET A 290 20.92 -12.35 14.03
N ARG A 291 21.53 -13.55 13.99
CA ARG A 291 21.12 -14.63 13.09
C ARG A 291 19.65 -15.00 13.28
N SER A 292 19.23 -15.20 14.53
CA SER A 292 17.84 -15.51 14.85
C SER A 292 16.88 -14.41 14.44
N LEU A 293 17.27 -13.14 14.66
CA LEU A 293 16.49 -11.96 14.27
C LEU A 293 16.29 -11.91 12.75
N ILE A 294 17.34 -12.12 11.96
CA ILE A 294 17.24 -12.11 10.48
C ILE A 294 16.39 -13.27 10.00
N ILE A 295 16.56 -14.48 10.52
CA ILE A 295 15.78 -15.65 10.09
C ILE A 295 14.29 -15.48 10.40
N ASN A 296 13.96 -15.03 11.61
CA ASN A 296 12.58 -15.03 12.09
C ASN A 296 11.84 -13.70 11.88
N GLY A 297 12.58 -12.60 11.69
CA GLY A 297 12.01 -11.25 11.67
C GLY A 297 11.62 -10.76 13.07
N LYS A 298 11.17 -9.51 13.16
CA LYS A 298 10.61 -8.91 14.38
C LYS A 298 9.79 -7.67 14.07
N GLY A 299 8.55 -7.63 14.53
CA GLY A 299 7.65 -6.50 14.27
C GLY A 299 7.38 -6.36 12.77
N LEU A 300 7.73 -5.20 12.17
CA LEU A 300 7.60 -4.95 10.74
C LEU A 300 8.70 -5.61 9.89
N MET A 301 9.81 -6.00 10.51
CA MET A 301 10.90 -6.68 9.79
C MET A 301 10.49 -8.11 9.45
N PRO A 302 10.43 -8.50 8.16
CA PRO A 302 10.12 -9.86 7.75
C PRO A 302 11.25 -10.83 8.12
N GLY A 303 10.93 -12.12 8.21
CA GLY A 303 11.93 -13.17 8.35
C GLY A 303 12.47 -13.64 7.00
N PHE A 304 13.77 -13.90 6.92
CA PHE A 304 14.49 -14.29 5.69
C PHE A 304 14.83 -15.79 5.66
N LYS A 305 13.88 -16.65 6.03
CA LYS A 305 14.03 -18.13 6.07
C LYS A 305 14.34 -18.75 4.71
N PHE A 306 14.14 -18.03 3.63
CA PHE A 306 14.41 -18.49 2.27
C PHE A 306 15.90 -18.38 1.89
N LEU A 307 16.67 -17.60 2.64
CA LEU A 307 18.13 -17.54 2.46
C LEU A 307 18.78 -18.78 3.09
N ASP A 308 19.76 -19.35 2.40
CA ASP A 308 20.56 -20.44 2.95
C ASP A 308 21.47 -19.98 4.10
N ASP A 309 21.95 -20.93 4.90
CA ASP A 309 22.74 -20.64 6.10
C ASP A 309 24.01 -19.84 5.80
N GLN A 310 24.68 -20.08 4.67
CA GLN A 310 25.90 -19.35 4.28
C GLN A 310 25.59 -17.87 4.00
N LYS A 311 24.46 -17.59 3.32
CA LYS A 311 24.02 -16.20 3.08
C LYS A 311 23.62 -15.51 4.37
N ILE A 312 22.93 -16.21 5.27
CA ILE A 312 22.57 -15.68 6.58
C ILE A 312 23.86 -15.32 7.39
N GLU A 313 24.86 -16.18 7.39
CA GLU A 313 26.11 -15.88 8.06
C GLU A 313 26.82 -14.65 7.47
N LYS A 314 26.89 -14.57 6.13
CA LYS A 314 27.53 -13.43 5.45
C LYS A 314 26.84 -12.09 5.74
N ILE A 315 25.50 -12.07 5.77
CA ILE A 315 24.79 -10.83 6.11
C ILE A 315 24.90 -10.47 7.59
N VAL A 316 24.94 -11.47 8.49
CA VAL A 316 25.19 -11.24 9.91
C VAL A 316 26.57 -10.64 10.13
N ASP A 317 27.64 -11.25 9.56
CA ASP A 317 29.01 -10.71 9.62
C ASP A 317 29.04 -9.25 9.17
N TYR A 318 28.42 -8.96 8.00
CA TYR A 318 28.39 -7.62 7.45
C TYR A 318 27.71 -6.62 8.41
N ILE A 319 26.54 -6.95 8.95
CA ILE A 319 25.79 -6.06 9.84
C ILE A 319 26.50 -5.87 11.19
N MET A 320 27.12 -6.92 11.71
CA MET A 320 27.83 -6.86 12.99
C MET A 320 29.07 -5.96 12.95
N ASP A 321 29.67 -5.78 11.78
CA ASP A 321 30.86 -4.95 11.55
C ASP A 321 30.53 -3.49 11.22
N LEU A 322 29.26 -3.13 10.98
CA LEU A 322 28.85 -1.78 10.61
C LEU A 322 29.06 -0.74 11.72
N LYS A 323 29.66 0.39 11.35
CA LYS A 323 29.92 1.54 12.24
C LYS A 323 29.34 2.82 11.64
N ASP A 324 29.15 3.84 12.50
CA ASP A 324 28.75 5.15 12.02
C ASP A 324 29.80 5.73 11.05
N GLY A 325 29.36 6.18 9.89
CA GLY A 325 30.21 6.65 8.80
C GLY A 325 30.42 5.62 7.69
N ASP A 326 30.12 4.33 7.91
CA ASP A 326 30.16 3.32 6.85
C ASP A 326 29.03 3.57 5.85
N LYS A 327 29.38 3.56 4.57
CA LYS A 327 28.42 3.68 3.47
C LYS A 327 28.57 2.52 2.53
N THR A 328 27.47 2.12 1.90
CA THR A 328 27.50 1.18 0.79
C THR A 328 28.34 1.75 -0.33
N ASN A 329 29.43 1.05 -0.72
CA ASN A 329 30.31 1.50 -1.80
C ASN A 329 29.56 1.53 -3.14
N ILE A 330 29.59 2.69 -3.79
CA ILE A 330 29.07 2.93 -5.12
C ILE A 330 30.26 2.97 -6.07
N LEU A 331 30.26 2.05 -7.06
CA LEU A 331 31.15 1.93 -8.22
C LEU A 331 32.35 1.00 -8.11
N SER A 332 32.30 -0.08 -8.90
CA SER A 332 33.40 -0.63 -9.70
C SER A 332 32.94 -0.87 -11.14
N VAL A 333 33.83 -0.62 -12.09
CA VAL A 333 33.56 -0.69 -13.54
C VAL A 333 33.59 -2.15 -13.97
N ASN A 334 32.46 -2.72 -14.39
CA ASN A 334 32.23 -4.03 -15.07
C ASN A 334 31.25 -5.01 -14.43
N GLU A 335 30.26 -4.54 -13.63
CA GLU A 335 29.33 -5.43 -12.92
C GLU A 335 27.87 -5.18 -13.30
N GLU A 336 27.03 -6.21 -13.13
CA GLU A 336 25.57 -6.07 -13.27
C GLU A 336 25.07 -4.86 -12.46
N VAL A 337 24.58 -3.89 -13.16
CA VAL A 337 23.98 -2.69 -12.56
C VAL A 337 22.59 -3.07 -12.09
N PHE A 338 22.27 -2.72 -10.86
CA PHE A 338 20.89 -2.68 -10.42
C PHE A 338 20.59 -1.37 -9.68
N TYR A 339 19.31 -1.10 -9.52
CA TYR A 339 18.87 0.08 -8.79
C TYR A 339 18.07 -0.34 -7.56
N THR A 340 18.18 0.48 -6.53
CA THR A 340 17.40 0.36 -5.29
C THR A 340 16.87 1.73 -4.91
N SER A 341 15.80 1.77 -4.12
CA SER A 341 15.29 3.04 -3.58
C SER A 341 16.17 3.53 -2.42
N THR A 342 16.09 4.84 -2.15
CA THR A 342 16.72 5.43 -0.94
C THR A 342 15.89 5.20 0.31
N GLY A 343 14.78 4.46 0.23
CA GLY A 343 13.85 4.19 1.30
C GLY A 343 12.49 4.85 1.10
N TYR A 344 11.63 4.72 2.10
CA TYR A 344 10.28 5.27 2.11
C TYR A 344 10.29 6.72 2.60
N ASN A 345 10.36 7.68 1.68
CA ASN A 345 10.48 9.10 1.99
C ASN A 345 9.16 9.84 1.73
N LYS A 346 8.44 10.20 2.78
CA LYS A 346 7.27 11.08 2.69
C LYS A 346 7.70 12.49 2.29
N PHE A 347 6.90 13.15 1.48
CA PHE A 347 7.09 14.58 1.18
C PHE A 347 6.40 15.41 2.27
N LEU A 348 7.20 15.87 3.25
CA LEU A 348 6.73 16.49 4.49
C LEU A 348 7.28 17.91 4.63
N THR A 349 6.59 18.70 5.46
CA THR A 349 7.08 19.94 6.05
C THR A 349 8.11 19.67 7.14
N ASN A 350 8.83 20.69 7.60
CA ASN A 350 9.80 20.57 8.71
C ASN A 350 9.14 20.10 10.02
N ASP A 351 7.87 20.42 10.22
CA ASP A 351 7.09 20.01 11.39
C ASP A 351 6.48 18.60 11.22
N GLY A 352 6.77 17.90 10.11
CA GLY A 352 6.33 16.52 9.87
C GLY A 352 4.91 16.38 9.31
N TYR A 353 4.24 17.45 8.93
CA TYR A 353 2.96 17.38 8.22
C TYR A 353 3.18 17.15 6.72
N PRO A 354 2.17 16.62 5.98
CA PRO A 354 2.27 16.52 4.52
C PRO A 354 2.57 17.87 3.87
N ALA A 355 3.52 17.88 2.94
CA ALA A 355 3.93 19.09 2.22
C ALA A 355 2.86 19.62 1.24
N ILE A 356 1.69 19.02 1.24
CA ILE A 356 0.54 19.40 0.41
C ILE A 356 -0.62 19.90 1.26
N ASN A 357 -1.55 20.62 0.62
CA ASN A 357 -2.79 21.07 1.25
C ASN A 357 -3.66 19.87 1.68
N PRO A 358 -4.40 19.98 2.81
CA PRO A 358 -5.38 18.98 3.19
C PRO A 358 -6.54 18.89 2.16
N PRO A 359 -7.37 17.82 2.21
CA PRO A 359 -7.36 16.76 3.24
C PRO A 359 -6.24 15.75 3.04
N TRP A 360 -5.64 15.27 4.14
CA TRP A 360 -4.59 14.25 4.14
C TRP A 360 -5.09 12.83 4.32
N GLY A 361 -6.34 12.69 4.71
CA GLY A 361 -7.11 11.47 4.76
C GLY A 361 -8.59 11.77 4.64
N THR A 362 -9.33 10.88 3.99
CA THR A 362 -10.75 11.09 3.70
C THR A 362 -11.57 9.83 3.93
N LEU A 363 -12.86 10.00 4.17
CA LEU A 363 -13.88 8.97 4.04
C LEU A 363 -14.79 9.34 2.86
N ASN A 364 -15.06 8.36 2.00
CA ASN A 364 -15.73 8.55 0.71
C ASN A 364 -16.94 7.64 0.59
N SER A 365 -18.01 8.11 -0.02
CA SER A 365 -19.14 7.30 -0.48
C SER A 365 -19.18 7.31 -1.99
N ILE A 366 -19.10 6.14 -2.60
CA ILE A 366 -19.14 5.95 -4.04
C ILE A 366 -20.47 5.28 -4.41
N ASN A 367 -21.21 5.92 -5.31
CA ASN A 367 -22.43 5.37 -5.86
C ASN A 367 -22.10 4.49 -7.08
N LEU A 368 -22.23 3.18 -6.92
CA LEU A 368 -21.89 2.23 -7.97
C LEU A 368 -22.86 2.26 -9.16
N ASN A 369 -24.06 2.88 -9.03
CA ASN A 369 -24.98 3.05 -10.16
C ASN A 369 -24.57 4.21 -11.08
N THR A 370 -24.00 5.28 -10.50
CA THR A 370 -23.60 6.48 -11.26
C THR A 370 -22.09 6.55 -11.49
N GLY A 371 -21.32 5.79 -10.75
CA GLY A 371 -19.85 5.83 -10.76
C GLY A 371 -19.23 7.06 -10.10
N LYS A 372 -20.03 7.89 -9.43
CA LYS A 372 -19.60 9.15 -8.84
C LYS A 372 -19.51 9.08 -7.33
N LEU A 373 -18.72 9.96 -6.75
CA LEU A 373 -18.75 10.24 -5.33
C LEU A 373 -20.09 10.91 -4.96
N ASP A 374 -20.83 10.31 -4.00
CA ASP A 374 -21.99 10.99 -3.40
C ASP A 374 -21.51 12.07 -2.42
N TRP A 375 -20.47 11.76 -1.65
CA TRP A 375 -19.80 12.68 -0.74
C TRP A 375 -18.38 12.23 -0.43
N LYS A 376 -17.53 13.19 -0.06
CA LYS A 376 -16.16 13.01 0.41
C LYS A 376 -15.91 13.96 1.58
N ILE A 377 -15.47 13.44 2.71
CA ILE A 377 -15.20 14.22 3.92
C ILE A 377 -13.78 13.95 4.43
N PRO A 378 -13.10 14.92 5.07
CA PRO A 378 -11.87 14.66 5.80
C PRO A 378 -12.12 13.66 6.93
N LEU A 379 -11.19 12.71 7.14
CA LEU A 379 -11.24 11.71 8.21
C LEU A 379 -10.03 11.87 9.14
N GLY A 380 -10.32 12.19 10.41
CA GLY A 380 -9.30 12.47 11.42
C GLY A 380 -8.94 13.95 11.54
N GLN A 381 -8.17 14.30 12.56
CA GLN A 381 -7.79 15.67 12.88
C GLN A 381 -6.34 15.76 13.35
N THR A 382 -5.69 16.88 13.05
CA THR A 382 -4.32 17.20 13.47
C THR A 382 -4.27 18.49 14.29
N ASP A 383 -3.18 18.67 15.06
CA ASP A 383 -2.98 19.89 15.87
C ASP A 383 -2.93 21.16 15.01
N ILE A 384 -2.30 21.08 13.82
CA ILE A 384 -2.26 22.22 12.91
C ILE A 384 -3.64 22.54 12.35
N GLY A 385 -4.49 21.53 12.13
CA GLY A 385 -5.87 21.73 11.73
C GLY A 385 -6.69 22.44 12.83
N ILE A 386 -6.53 22.00 14.08
CA ILE A 386 -7.18 22.64 15.23
C ILE A 386 -6.75 24.10 15.33
N LYS A 387 -5.45 24.41 15.24
CA LYS A 387 -4.91 25.77 15.29
C LYS A 387 -5.46 26.68 14.18
N ASN A 388 -5.74 26.12 13.00
CA ASN A 388 -6.24 26.87 11.85
C ASN A 388 -7.75 26.76 11.64
N ASN A 389 -8.47 26.14 12.60
CA ASN A 389 -9.91 25.93 12.56
C ASN A 389 -10.41 25.22 11.27
N ILE A 390 -9.70 24.19 10.86
CA ILE A 390 -10.07 23.33 9.72
C ILE A 390 -9.94 21.86 10.11
N ILE A 391 -10.69 20.99 9.43
CA ILE A 391 -10.52 19.54 9.54
C ILE A 391 -9.55 19.09 8.44
N THR A 392 -8.39 18.56 8.84
CA THR A 392 -7.33 18.19 7.89
C THR A 392 -7.42 16.76 7.36
N GLY A 393 -8.11 15.88 8.08
CA GLY A 393 -7.87 14.46 7.91
C GLY A 393 -6.48 14.04 8.38
N THR A 394 -6.24 12.76 8.52
CA THR A 394 -4.93 12.16 8.81
C THR A 394 -4.68 10.96 7.91
N GLU A 395 -3.43 10.50 7.82
CA GLU A 395 -3.20 9.13 7.37
C GLU A 395 -4.05 8.16 8.17
N ASN A 396 -4.53 7.12 7.52
CA ASN A 396 -5.49 6.21 8.10
C ASN A 396 -5.27 4.78 7.59
N TYR A 397 -5.51 3.81 8.48
CA TYR A 397 -5.43 2.38 8.23
C TYR A 397 -6.63 1.70 8.87
N GLY A 398 -6.96 0.49 8.44
CA GLY A 398 -8.21 -0.12 8.80
C GLY A 398 -9.33 0.33 7.85
N GLY A 399 -10.52 -0.15 8.04
CA GLY A 399 -11.65 0.13 7.16
C GLY A 399 -12.93 0.44 7.91
N PRO A 400 -13.95 0.95 7.21
CA PRO A 400 -15.29 1.13 7.77
C PRO A 400 -16.07 -0.19 7.82
N ILE A 401 -17.10 -0.20 8.67
CA ILE A 401 -18.25 -1.09 8.51
C ILE A 401 -19.50 -0.23 8.29
N VAL A 402 -20.52 -0.79 7.64
CA VAL A 402 -21.82 -0.12 7.46
C VAL A 402 -22.94 -1.02 7.95
N THR A 403 -23.86 -0.44 8.73
CA THR A 403 -25.04 -1.13 9.24
C THR A 403 -26.21 -1.05 8.27
N LYS A 404 -27.17 -1.97 8.38
CA LYS A 404 -28.44 -1.90 7.62
C LYS A 404 -29.24 -0.62 7.85
N SER A 405 -29.07 0.03 9.00
CA SER A 405 -29.70 1.32 9.33
C SER A 405 -29.00 2.53 8.70
N GLY A 406 -27.89 2.33 7.99
CA GLY A 406 -27.17 3.40 7.31
C GLY A 406 -26.19 4.16 8.22
N ILE A 407 -25.61 3.51 9.20
CA ILE A 407 -24.54 4.06 10.04
C ILE A 407 -23.22 3.46 9.60
N ILE A 408 -22.25 4.30 9.27
CA ILE A 408 -20.86 3.91 9.00
C ILE A 408 -20.07 4.06 10.29
N ILE A 409 -19.30 3.04 10.68
CA ILE A 409 -18.44 3.08 11.86
C ILE A 409 -17.02 2.84 11.44
N ILE A 410 -16.11 3.72 11.86
CA ILE A 410 -14.69 3.67 11.52
C ILE A 410 -13.84 4.31 12.62
N ALA A 411 -12.66 3.76 12.90
CA ALA A 411 -11.61 4.44 13.65
C ALA A 411 -10.49 4.87 12.67
N ALA A 412 -9.51 4.03 12.40
CA ALA A 412 -8.53 4.16 11.33
C ALA A 412 -7.48 5.28 11.50
N THR A 413 -7.73 6.33 12.28
CA THR A 413 -6.94 7.56 12.33
C THR A 413 -5.96 7.62 13.50
N ALA A 414 -4.91 8.44 13.37
CA ALA A 414 -3.88 8.62 14.41
C ALA A 414 -4.35 9.43 15.62
N ASP A 415 -5.52 10.09 15.56
CA ASP A 415 -6.08 10.92 16.61
C ASP A 415 -6.81 10.15 17.73
N ASN A 416 -6.70 8.83 17.76
CA ASN A 416 -7.29 7.92 18.73
C ASN A 416 -8.84 7.95 18.79
N MET A 417 -9.50 8.41 17.73
CA MET A 417 -10.97 8.48 17.72
C MET A 417 -11.59 7.30 16.97
N ILE A 418 -12.74 6.82 17.47
CA ILE A 418 -13.69 6.02 16.69
C ILE A 418 -14.91 6.89 16.41
N ARG A 419 -15.44 6.81 15.20
CA ARG A 419 -16.51 7.69 14.71
C ARG A 419 -17.63 6.92 14.05
N ALA A 420 -18.85 7.45 14.20
CA ALA A 420 -20.02 6.99 13.46
C ALA A 420 -20.54 8.11 12.57
N PHE A 421 -20.77 7.79 11.29
CA PHE A 421 -21.24 8.73 10.27
C PHE A 421 -22.56 8.27 9.66
N ASN A 422 -23.36 9.24 9.22
CA ASN A 422 -24.53 8.99 8.39
C ASN A 422 -24.11 8.60 6.97
N SER A 423 -24.49 7.41 6.52
CA SER A 423 -24.10 6.87 5.20
C SER A 423 -24.65 7.69 4.03
N LYS A 424 -25.71 8.49 4.22
CA LYS A 424 -26.34 9.28 3.14
C LYS A 424 -25.56 10.53 2.78
N ASN A 425 -24.97 11.21 3.80
CA ASN A 425 -24.39 12.55 3.64
C ASN A 425 -23.02 12.74 4.30
N GLY A 426 -22.47 11.71 4.97
CA GLY A 426 -21.18 11.81 5.67
C GLY A 426 -21.23 12.64 6.97
N GLU A 427 -22.40 12.98 7.48
CA GLU A 427 -22.54 13.73 8.73
C GLU A 427 -22.03 12.91 9.92
N LEU A 428 -21.21 13.52 10.79
CA LEU A 428 -20.76 12.91 12.04
C LEU A 428 -21.93 12.79 13.01
N LEU A 429 -22.25 11.56 13.40
CA LEU A 429 -23.34 11.27 14.33
C LEU A 429 -22.85 11.08 15.77
N TRP A 430 -21.67 10.50 15.92
CA TRP A 430 -21.07 10.18 17.20
C TRP A 430 -19.56 9.99 17.06
N GLU A 431 -18.81 10.33 18.08
CA GLU A 431 -17.39 9.99 18.22
C GLU A 431 -17.01 9.75 19.68
N GLU A 432 -15.99 8.91 19.89
CA GLU A 432 -15.46 8.58 21.21
C GLU A 432 -13.96 8.36 21.13
N ILE A 433 -13.26 8.67 22.24
CA ILE A 433 -11.82 8.49 22.33
C ILE A 433 -11.47 7.05 22.69
N LEU A 434 -10.52 6.46 21.96
CA LEU A 434 -9.95 5.14 22.26
C LEU A 434 -8.69 5.30 23.14
N PRO A 435 -8.36 4.29 23.97
CA PRO A 435 -7.12 4.29 24.77
C PRO A 435 -5.84 4.41 23.93
N PHE A 436 -5.88 3.88 22.71
CA PHE A 436 -4.83 3.91 21.69
C PHE A 436 -5.48 4.01 20.31
N SER A 437 -4.75 4.39 19.28
CA SER A 437 -5.29 4.46 17.91
C SER A 437 -5.82 3.10 17.45
N GLY A 438 -7.00 3.10 16.81
CA GLY A 438 -7.68 1.91 16.34
C GLY A 438 -7.45 1.70 14.84
N PHE A 439 -6.35 1.08 14.45
CA PHE A 439 -6.02 0.82 13.03
C PHE A 439 -6.63 -0.47 12.47
N ALA A 440 -7.54 -1.10 13.21
CA ALA A 440 -8.29 -2.27 12.75
C ALA A 440 -9.65 -1.87 12.19
N THR A 441 -10.22 -2.72 11.35
CA THR A 441 -11.64 -2.61 10.97
C THR A 441 -12.50 -3.02 12.16
N PRO A 442 -13.52 -2.24 12.56
CA PRO A 442 -14.45 -2.62 13.62
C PRO A 442 -15.23 -3.89 13.27
N SER A 443 -15.65 -4.63 14.29
CA SER A 443 -16.52 -5.79 14.15
C SER A 443 -17.86 -5.56 14.82
N TYR A 444 -18.95 -5.88 14.11
CA TYR A 444 -20.31 -5.89 14.66
C TYR A 444 -20.67 -7.30 15.10
N PHE A 445 -21.31 -7.41 16.25
CA PHE A 445 -21.89 -8.67 16.73
C PHE A 445 -23.09 -8.42 17.65
N GLU A 446 -23.87 -9.47 17.92
CA GLU A 446 -25.02 -9.41 18.80
C GLU A 446 -24.90 -10.46 19.92
N ILE A 447 -25.28 -10.05 21.13
CA ILE A 447 -25.43 -10.96 22.27
C ILE A 447 -26.85 -10.79 22.81
N GLU A 448 -27.62 -11.86 22.80
CA GLU A 448 -29.02 -11.86 23.27
C GLU A 448 -29.88 -10.76 22.62
N GLY A 449 -29.65 -10.48 21.33
CA GLY A 449 -30.35 -9.47 20.55
C GLY A 449 -29.92 -8.02 20.85
N ASN A 450 -28.87 -7.81 21.64
CA ASN A 450 -28.28 -6.50 21.86
C ASN A 450 -27.05 -6.30 20.95
N PRO A 451 -26.97 -5.20 20.17
CA PRO A 451 -25.89 -4.94 19.28
C PRO A 451 -24.65 -4.40 19.98
N TYR A 452 -23.48 -4.84 19.52
CA TYR A 452 -22.17 -4.40 19.99
C TYR A 452 -21.23 -4.13 18.84
N ILE A 453 -20.31 -3.17 19.05
CA ILE A 453 -19.19 -2.89 18.17
C ILE A 453 -17.89 -3.15 18.94
N ALA A 454 -17.02 -3.99 18.42
CA ALA A 454 -15.69 -4.21 18.97
C ALA A 454 -14.61 -3.65 18.03
N ILE A 455 -13.55 -3.10 18.63
CA ILE A 455 -12.35 -2.65 17.90
C ILE A 455 -11.08 -2.96 18.66
N ALA A 456 -10.03 -3.37 17.93
CA ALA A 456 -8.69 -3.48 18.48
C ALA A 456 -8.06 -2.08 18.54
N SER A 457 -7.78 -1.59 19.73
CA SER A 457 -7.11 -0.33 20.02
C SER A 457 -5.65 -0.63 20.38
N GLY A 458 -4.83 -0.83 19.33
CA GLY A 458 -3.45 -1.32 19.44
C GLY A 458 -2.37 -0.25 19.22
N GLY A 459 -2.69 0.82 18.52
CA GLY A 459 -1.72 1.87 18.18
C GLY A 459 -0.49 1.34 17.44
N GLY A 460 0.66 1.96 17.69
CA GLY A 460 1.98 1.49 17.26
C GLY A 460 2.34 1.78 15.80
N LYS A 461 1.44 2.35 15.01
CA LYS A 461 1.68 2.83 13.63
C LYS A 461 1.55 4.35 13.59
N LEU A 462 2.15 5.00 12.59
CA LEU A 462 2.14 6.47 12.44
C LEU A 462 2.70 7.23 13.67
N GLY A 463 3.67 6.63 14.37
CA GLY A 463 4.25 7.23 15.58
C GLY A 463 3.31 7.25 16.80
N THR A 464 2.13 6.63 16.74
CA THR A 464 1.20 6.56 17.86
C THR A 464 1.68 5.57 18.93
N LYS A 465 1.26 5.77 20.17
CA LYS A 465 1.62 4.88 21.28
C LYS A 465 1.03 3.49 21.06
N SER A 466 1.84 2.46 21.21
CA SER A 466 1.40 1.05 21.17
C SER A 466 0.56 0.70 22.40
N GLY A 467 -0.43 -0.16 22.19
CA GLY A 467 -1.34 -0.66 23.20
C GLY A 467 -1.79 -2.08 22.96
N ASP A 468 -2.63 -2.61 23.88
CA ASP A 468 -3.07 -3.99 23.91
C ASP A 468 -4.57 -4.13 24.30
N ARG A 469 -5.41 -3.17 23.86
CA ARG A 469 -6.81 -3.12 24.26
C ARG A 469 -7.75 -3.59 23.14
N TYR A 470 -8.78 -4.32 23.54
CA TYR A 470 -10.03 -4.43 22.80
C TYR A 470 -11.07 -3.56 23.49
N VAL A 471 -11.73 -2.71 22.72
CA VAL A 471 -12.80 -1.81 23.22
C VAL A 471 -14.11 -2.28 22.60
N VAL A 472 -15.13 -2.39 23.45
CA VAL A 472 -16.47 -2.82 23.03
C VAL A 472 -17.47 -1.74 23.42
N PHE A 473 -18.25 -1.31 22.46
CA PHE A 473 -19.35 -0.37 22.65
C PHE A 473 -20.67 -1.11 22.54
N GLY A 474 -21.53 -1.00 23.55
CA GLY A 474 -22.90 -1.47 23.51
C GLY A 474 -23.83 -0.31 23.13
N ILE A 475 -24.81 -0.58 22.30
CA ILE A 475 -25.86 0.38 21.98
C ILE A 475 -26.97 0.21 23.02
N THR A 476 -27.09 1.15 23.96
CA THR A 476 -28.21 1.18 24.92
C THR A 476 -29.46 1.70 24.22
N LYS A 477 -30.59 1.02 24.48
CA LYS A 477 -31.92 1.41 23.98
C LYS A 477 -32.39 2.70 24.63
#